data_a03489557074323227c9e765dc79be22
#
_entry.id   a03489557074323227c9e765dc79be22
#
_cell.length_a   1.000
_cell.length_b   1.000
_cell.length_c   1.000
_cell.angle_alpha   90.00
_cell.angle_beta   90.00
_cell.angle_gamma   90.00
#
_symmetry.space_group_name_H-M   'P 1'
#
loop_
_entity.id
_entity.type
_entity.pdbx_description
1 polymer ?
#
loop_
_entity_poly.entity_id
_entity_poly.type
_entity_poly.pdbx_seq_one_letter_code
_entity_poly.pdbx_strand_id
1 'polypeptide(L)'
;MILDVQGGEYLPLKLLNIFRMPQKENHYDVLIIGAGPIGMACAIEAQKANLSYVIIEKGALVNSLFNYPVFMTFFSTSQKLEIGGVPFVTISPKPNRNEAVEYYRRVAEKFNLNIHLFESVNQVVKKDDDIFEISTSKTSYTANNVIVSTGFYDVPLLMNIPGEDLPKVTHYYKDPHLYAFQNVVVVGANNSGVDAALETYRKGANVTMVVRSGDLGPHVKYWVRPDIQNRIKEGEVKALFNAELIEIRAGEVDIKTLEGIVTIPNDFVIAMTGYQPDFSMLRKFGIELPKSLCPVYNEETMETNVEGLYLAGVVCGGLDTHKLFIENSRVHAEMIVKNILN
;
A
#
# COMPACT_ATOMS: atom_id res chain seq x y z
N MET A 1 61.25 -24.16 -20.58
CA MET A 1 61.99 -22.95 -21.01
C MET A 1 61.39 -21.80 -20.22
N ILE A 2 62.10 -21.42 -19.20
CA ILE A 2 61.76 -20.42 -18.19
C ILE A 2 62.00 -19.05 -18.83
N LEU A 3 61.09 -18.13 -18.75
CA LEU A 3 61.35 -16.71 -18.86
C LEU A 3 60.81 -16.00 -17.63
N ASP A 4 61.77 -15.66 -16.82
CA ASP A 4 61.77 -14.77 -15.71
C ASP A 4 61.52 -13.33 -16.20
N VAL A 5 60.60 -12.58 -15.66
CA VAL A 5 60.50 -11.12 -15.80
C VAL A 5 60.31 -10.52 -14.43
N GLN A 6 61.37 -9.89 -14.01
CA GLN A 6 61.54 -9.14 -12.78
C GLN A 6 60.61 -7.94 -12.62
N GLY A 7 60.18 -7.73 -11.37
CA GLY A 7 60.19 -6.44 -10.69
C GLY A 7 59.22 -5.36 -11.23
N GLY A 8 58.00 -5.35 -10.73
CA GLY A 8 57.16 -4.16 -10.68
C GLY A 8 56.60 -4.01 -9.27
N GLU A 9 57.20 -3.11 -8.48
CA GLU A 9 56.69 -2.70 -7.18
C GLU A 9 55.30 -2.12 -7.33
N TYR A 10 54.30 -2.86 -6.85
CA TYR A 10 52.96 -2.31 -6.61
C TYR A 10 53.04 -1.42 -5.37
N LEU A 11 53.04 -0.11 -5.58
CA LEU A 11 52.76 0.86 -4.52
C LEU A 11 51.39 0.52 -3.91
N PRO A 12 51.28 0.29 -2.59
CA PRO A 12 50.00 0.12 -1.96
C PRO A 12 49.22 1.43 -2.05
N LEU A 13 48.03 1.39 -2.66
CA LEU A 13 47.05 2.42 -2.53
C LEU A 13 46.75 2.61 -1.04
N LYS A 14 47.51 3.50 -0.39
CA LYS A 14 47.25 3.98 0.94
C LYS A 14 45.89 4.67 0.91
N LEU A 15 44.82 3.98 1.40
CA LEU A 15 43.83 4.44 2.33
C LEU A 15 43.70 5.96 2.44
N LEU A 16 42.85 6.56 1.64
CA LEU A 16 42.05 7.68 2.11
C LEU A 16 41.05 7.14 3.11
N ASN A 17 41.49 6.93 4.35
CA ASN A 17 40.63 6.90 5.50
C ASN A 17 40.03 8.30 5.67
N ILE A 18 38.97 8.60 4.95
CA ILE A 18 38.05 9.64 5.36
C ILE A 18 37.55 9.17 6.71
N PHE A 19 37.88 9.90 7.76
CA PHE A 19 37.37 9.70 9.14
C PHE A 19 35.85 9.65 9.10
N ARG A 20 35.29 8.45 8.90
CA ARG A 20 33.91 8.17 9.24
C ARG A 20 33.91 8.08 10.77
N MET A 21 33.35 9.09 11.45
CA MET A 21 33.03 8.95 12.86
C MET A 21 32.37 7.58 13.08
N PRO A 22 32.64 6.89 14.19
CA PRO A 22 31.93 5.65 14.49
C PRO A 22 30.44 5.96 14.46
N GLN A 23 29.73 5.44 13.45
CA GLN A 23 28.27 5.55 13.42
C GLN A 23 27.77 4.86 14.67
N LYS A 24 26.93 5.55 15.46
CA LYS A 24 26.16 4.90 16.52
C LYS A 24 25.45 3.72 15.85
N GLU A 25 25.59 2.53 16.38
CA GLU A 25 24.80 1.38 15.93
C GLU A 25 23.34 1.81 15.79
N ASN A 26 22.73 1.59 14.58
CA ASN A 26 21.37 1.97 14.24
C ASN A 26 21.05 3.49 14.13
N HIS A 27 22.01 4.34 13.77
CA HIS A 27 21.74 5.75 13.42
C HIS A 27 21.82 5.96 11.91
N TYR A 28 20.81 6.68 11.34
CA TYR A 28 20.68 6.93 9.92
C TYR A 28 20.35 8.40 9.62
N ASP A 29 20.75 8.89 8.44
CA ASP A 29 20.29 10.21 7.98
C ASP A 29 18.79 10.21 7.70
N VAL A 30 18.28 9.07 7.18
CA VAL A 30 16.86 8.90 6.85
C VAL A 30 16.36 7.52 7.27
N LEU A 31 15.27 7.47 8.05
CA LEU A 31 14.52 6.26 8.30
C LEU A 31 13.20 6.30 7.54
N ILE A 32 12.90 5.26 6.76
CA ILE A 32 11.72 5.17 5.91
C ILE A 32 10.78 4.11 6.47
N ILE A 33 9.53 4.46 6.72
CA ILE A 33 8.51 3.56 7.24
C ILE A 33 7.62 3.07 6.09
N GLY A 34 7.76 1.79 5.73
CA GLY A 34 7.06 1.12 4.64
C GLY A 34 7.94 0.85 3.43
N ALA A 35 8.06 -0.44 3.04
CA ALA A 35 8.77 -0.90 1.85
C ALA A 35 7.83 -1.08 0.65
N GLY A 36 6.84 -0.21 0.51
CA GLY A 36 6.03 -0.08 -0.70
C GLY A 36 6.82 0.60 -1.84
N PRO A 37 6.22 0.72 -3.03
CA PRO A 37 6.88 1.36 -4.18
C PRO A 37 7.44 2.76 -3.88
N ILE A 38 6.71 3.56 -3.09
CA ILE A 38 7.12 4.93 -2.79
C ILE A 38 8.23 4.97 -1.74
N GLY A 39 8.17 4.13 -0.69
CA GLY A 39 9.28 4.04 0.27
C GLY A 39 10.58 3.55 -0.38
N MET A 40 10.48 2.60 -1.31
CA MET A 40 11.63 2.18 -2.12
C MET A 40 12.15 3.31 -3.02
N ALA A 41 11.27 4.11 -3.63
CA ALA A 41 11.68 5.28 -4.40
C ALA A 41 12.44 6.30 -3.52
N CYS A 42 11.94 6.57 -2.29
CA CYS A 42 12.63 7.43 -1.33
C CYS A 42 14.01 6.90 -0.95
N ALA A 43 14.15 5.59 -0.74
CA ALA A 43 15.43 4.96 -0.45
C ALA A 43 16.43 5.07 -1.63
N ILE A 44 15.94 4.92 -2.85
CA ILE A 44 16.77 5.07 -4.07
C ILE A 44 17.29 6.51 -4.18
N GLU A 45 16.44 7.52 -3.94
CA GLU A 45 16.87 8.92 -3.99
C GLU A 45 17.82 9.27 -2.83
N ALA A 46 17.58 8.76 -1.61
CA ALA A 46 18.51 8.89 -0.49
C ALA A 46 19.88 8.27 -0.81
N GLN A 47 19.89 7.08 -1.42
CA GLN A 47 21.13 6.43 -1.86
C GLN A 47 21.89 7.24 -2.92
N LYS A 48 21.19 7.81 -3.90
CA LYS A 48 21.79 8.69 -4.92
C LYS A 48 22.40 9.95 -4.31
N ALA A 49 21.80 10.45 -3.22
CA ALA A 49 22.29 11.59 -2.46
C ALA A 49 23.40 11.24 -1.46
N ASN A 50 23.85 9.99 -1.40
CA ASN A 50 24.82 9.46 -0.42
C ASN A 50 24.37 9.61 1.05
N LEU A 51 23.07 9.67 1.32
CA LEU A 51 22.51 9.61 2.65
C LEU A 51 22.47 8.17 3.15
N SER A 52 22.82 7.95 4.42
CA SER A 52 22.60 6.67 5.08
C SER A 52 21.10 6.49 5.34
N TYR A 53 20.55 5.31 5.02
CA TYR A 53 19.12 5.06 5.21
C TYR A 53 18.83 3.63 5.62
N VAL A 54 17.63 3.44 6.19
CA VAL A 54 17.01 2.13 6.42
C VAL A 54 15.52 2.21 6.11
N ILE A 55 14.97 1.16 5.52
CA ILE A 55 13.53 0.98 5.35
C ILE A 55 13.05 -0.04 6.39
N ILE A 56 12.03 0.31 7.16
CA ILE A 56 11.38 -0.59 8.12
C ILE A 56 10.01 -0.96 7.57
N GLU A 57 9.77 -2.26 7.36
CA GLU A 57 8.53 -2.80 6.81
C GLU A 57 7.93 -3.84 7.76
N LYS A 58 6.68 -3.66 8.14
CA LYS A 58 5.96 -4.54 9.07
C LYS A 58 5.67 -5.95 8.52
N GLY A 59 5.62 -6.09 7.21
CA GLY A 59 5.29 -7.33 6.53
C GLY A 59 6.32 -7.75 5.51
N ALA A 60 5.86 -8.36 4.43
CA ALA A 60 6.69 -8.74 3.29
C ALA A 60 7.06 -7.51 2.46
N LEU A 61 8.07 -7.64 1.61
CA LEU A 61 8.40 -6.61 0.62
C LEU A 61 7.16 -6.27 -0.22
N VAL A 62 6.89 -4.96 -0.40
CA VAL A 62 5.67 -4.43 -1.04
C VAL A 62 4.38 -5.05 -0.48
N ASN A 63 4.27 -5.08 0.84
CA ASN A 63 3.24 -5.81 1.58
C ASN A 63 1.82 -5.54 1.12
N SER A 64 1.44 -4.29 0.81
CA SER A 64 0.11 -3.97 0.29
C SER A 64 -0.15 -4.64 -1.05
N LEU A 65 0.80 -4.58 -2.00
CA LEU A 65 0.69 -5.25 -3.29
C LEU A 65 0.63 -6.78 -3.16
N PHE A 66 1.43 -7.35 -2.25
CA PHE A 66 1.40 -8.78 -1.94
C PHE A 66 0.03 -9.21 -1.39
N ASN A 67 -0.68 -8.35 -0.69
CA ASN A 67 -2.00 -8.62 -0.14
C ASN A 67 -3.18 -8.25 -1.06
N TYR A 68 -2.94 -7.66 -2.23
CA TYR A 68 -3.98 -7.44 -3.23
C TYR A 68 -4.52 -8.75 -3.79
N PRO A 69 -5.72 -8.75 -4.41
CA PRO A 69 -6.28 -9.93 -5.04
C PRO A 69 -5.33 -10.54 -6.08
N VAL A 70 -5.25 -11.87 -6.11
CA VAL A 70 -4.26 -12.60 -6.94
C VAL A 70 -4.40 -12.34 -8.44
N PHE A 71 -5.62 -12.04 -8.91
CA PHE A 71 -5.91 -11.74 -10.32
C PHE A 71 -6.02 -10.24 -10.61
N MET A 72 -5.70 -9.39 -9.63
CA MET A 72 -5.79 -7.94 -9.81
C MET A 72 -4.90 -7.46 -10.95
N THR A 73 -5.47 -6.64 -11.83
CA THR A 73 -4.77 -5.90 -12.89
C THR A 73 -4.76 -4.41 -12.53
N PHE A 74 -3.59 -3.79 -12.63
CA PHE A 74 -3.43 -2.37 -12.36
C PHE A 74 -4.22 -1.52 -13.36
N PHE A 75 -4.67 -0.36 -12.91
CA PHE A 75 -5.28 0.63 -13.80
C PHE A 75 -4.23 1.31 -14.68
N SER A 76 -3.06 1.59 -14.12
CA SER A 76 -1.94 2.24 -14.77
C SER A 76 -1.13 1.28 -15.64
N THR A 77 -0.48 1.82 -16.67
CA THR A 77 0.46 1.04 -17.49
C THR A 77 1.74 0.75 -16.71
N SER A 78 2.50 -0.26 -17.14
CA SER A 78 3.76 -0.65 -16.50
C SER A 78 4.75 0.51 -16.41
N GLN A 79 4.91 1.31 -17.48
CA GLN A 79 5.81 2.47 -17.49
C GLN A 79 5.46 3.52 -16.41
N LYS A 80 4.18 3.70 -16.11
CA LYS A 80 3.73 4.63 -15.07
C LYS A 80 4.06 4.15 -13.66
N LEU A 81 4.24 2.84 -13.49
CA LEU A 81 4.58 2.19 -12.22
C LEU A 81 6.08 2.07 -11.97
N GLU A 82 6.91 2.46 -12.93
CA GLU A 82 8.37 2.41 -12.81
C GLU A 82 8.91 3.35 -11.72
N ILE A 83 9.91 2.85 -10.99
CA ILE A 83 10.68 3.64 -10.02
C ILE A 83 12.18 3.44 -10.25
N GLY A 84 12.99 4.41 -9.83
CA GLY A 84 14.45 4.34 -9.90
C GLY A 84 15.03 4.21 -11.31
N GLY A 85 14.27 4.52 -12.37
CA GLY A 85 14.70 4.36 -13.75
C GLY A 85 14.89 2.90 -14.19
N VAL A 86 14.24 1.96 -13.50
CA VAL A 86 14.24 0.53 -13.86
C VAL A 86 13.03 0.26 -14.76
N PRO A 87 13.21 -0.25 -15.99
CA PRO A 87 12.09 -0.58 -16.87
C PRO A 87 11.19 -1.68 -16.28
N PHE A 88 9.88 -1.47 -16.34
CA PHE A 88 8.88 -2.46 -16.00
C PHE A 88 8.29 -3.08 -17.28
N VAL A 89 8.92 -4.15 -17.73
CA VAL A 89 8.54 -4.84 -18.96
C VAL A 89 7.49 -5.90 -18.65
N THR A 90 6.34 -5.84 -19.35
CA THR A 90 5.23 -6.78 -19.23
C THR A 90 4.70 -7.13 -20.62
N ILE A 91 4.04 -8.29 -20.74
CA ILE A 91 3.39 -8.70 -21.99
C ILE A 91 2.18 -7.81 -22.28
N SER A 92 1.36 -7.56 -21.25
CA SER A 92 0.21 -6.67 -21.34
C SER A 92 0.59 -5.25 -20.95
N PRO A 93 0.04 -4.21 -21.59
CA PRO A 93 0.29 -2.81 -21.21
C PRO A 93 -0.04 -2.51 -19.72
N LYS A 94 -0.96 -3.25 -19.14
CA LYS A 94 -1.38 -3.14 -17.73
C LYS A 94 -0.90 -4.37 -16.98
N PRO A 95 0.06 -4.22 -16.05
CA PRO A 95 0.58 -5.36 -15.32
C PRO A 95 -0.45 -5.92 -14.33
N ASN A 96 -0.32 -7.20 -14.05
CA ASN A 96 -1.03 -7.83 -12.95
C ASN A 96 -0.25 -7.73 -11.63
N ARG A 97 -0.90 -8.16 -10.55
CA ARG A 97 -0.32 -8.14 -9.19
C ARG A 97 1.01 -8.91 -9.12
N ASN A 98 1.11 -10.09 -9.73
CA ASN A 98 2.32 -10.93 -9.63
C ASN A 98 3.50 -10.31 -10.39
N GLU A 99 3.26 -9.72 -11.56
CA GLU A 99 4.26 -8.99 -12.32
C GLU A 99 4.79 -7.78 -11.53
N ALA A 100 3.90 -7.05 -10.83
CA ALA A 100 4.29 -5.91 -10.03
C ALA A 100 5.11 -6.31 -8.78
N VAL A 101 4.71 -7.35 -8.06
CA VAL A 101 5.47 -7.86 -6.90
C VAL A 101 6.88 -8.27 -7.32
N GLU A 102 7.01 -9.01 -8.45
CA GLU A 102 8.32 -9.42 -8.95
C GLU A 102 9.15 -8.24 -9.47
N TYR A 103 8.52 -7.26 -10.12
CA TYR A 103 9.20 -6.05 -10.56
C TYR A 103 9.83 -5.29 -9.39
N TYR A 104 9.07 -5.00 -8.33
CA TYR A 104 9.59 -4.27 -7.18
C TYR A 104 10.63 -5.08 -6.39
N ARG A 105 10.50 -6.42 -6.35
CA ARG A 105 11.54 -7.28 -5.78
C ARG A 105 12.88 -7.11 -6.52
N ARG A 106 12.84 -7.09 -7.85
CA ARG A 106 14.04 -6.85 -8.68
C ARG A 106 14.60 -5.44 -8.54
N VAL A 107 13.75 -4.44 -8.34
CA VAL A 107 14.21 -3.08 -8.05
C VAL A 107 14.96 -3.05 -6.71
N ALA A 108 14.43 -3.67 -5.66
CA ALA A 108 15.12 -3.77 -4.37
C ALA A 108 16.49 -4.44 -4.50
N GLU A 109 16.56 -5.54 -5.24
CA GLU A 109 17.79 -6.29 -5.51
C GLU A 109 18.80 -5.45 -6.31
N LYS A 110 18.36 -4.79 -7.40
CA LYS A 110 19.23 -3.96 -8.26
C LYS A 110 19.93 -2.86 -7.49
N PHE A 111 19.24 -2.20 -6.56
CA PHE A 111 19.80 -1.12 -5.75
C PHE A 111 20.40 -1.62 -4.43
N ASN A 112 20.31 -2.92 -4.13
CA ASN A 112 20.72 -3.51 -2.86
C ASN A 112 20.18 -2.70 -1.67
N LEU A 113 18.85 -2.45 -1.68
CA LEU A 113 18.21 -1.58 -0.70
C LEU A 113 18.33 -2.15 0.72
N ASN A 114 18.65 -1.30 1.69
CA ASN A 114 18.69 -1.66 3.11
C ASN A 114 17.26 -1.73 3.68
N ILE A 115 16.67 -2.93 3.72
CA ILE A 115 15.28 -3.15 4.11
C ILE A 115 15.21 -4.17 5.24
N HIS A 116 14.56 -3.79 6.34
CA HIS A 116 14.24 -4.69 7.44
C HIS A 116 12.76 -5.08 7.35
N LEU A 117 12.52 -6.34 7.00
CA LEU A 117 11.18 -6.90 6.84
C LEU A 117 10.65 -7.52 8.14
N PHE A 118 9.31 -7.64 8.22
CA PHE A 118 8.61 -8.18 9.39
C PHE A 118 8.99 -7.45 10.69
N GLU A 119 9.13 -6.13 10.59
CA GLU A 119 9.47 -5.24 11.69
C GLU A 119 8.53 -4.04 11.68
N SER A 120 7.72 -3.91 12.72
CA SER A 120 6.74 -2.82 12.84
C SER A 120 7.32 -1.66 13.61
N VAL A 121 7.15 -0.43 13.11
CA VAL A 121 7.42 0.78 13.86
C VAL A 121 6.28 1.01 14.86
N ASN A 122 6.61 1.14 16.14
CA ASN A 122 5.65 1.34 17.22
C ASN A 122 5.53 2.81 17.62
N GLN A 123 6.66 3.54 17.58
CA GLN A 123 6.73 4.93 18.03
C GLN A 123 7.82 5.67 17.28
N VAL A 124 7.58 6.95 17.03
CA VAL A 124 8.54 7.94 16.51
C VAL A 124 8.46 9.15 17.43
N VAL A 125 9.58 9.57 18.00
CA VAL A 125 9.64 10.72 18.92
C VAL A 125 10.82 11.62 18.52
N LYS A 126 10.56 12.88 18.22
CA LYS A 126 11.60 13.90 18.04
C LYS A 126 12.12 14.34 19.41
N LYS A 127 13.44 14.37 19.60
CA LYS A 127 14.12 14.79 20.82
C LYS A 127 14.57 16.25 20.72
N ASP A 128 15.01 16.80 21.84
CA ASP A 128 15.49 18.20 21.94
C ASP A 128 16.76 18.49 21.11
N ASP A 129 17.48 17.44 20.70
CA ASP A 129 18.67 17.51 19.82
C ASP A 129 18.33 17.33 18.33
N ASP A 130 17.06 17.47 17.97
CA ASP A 130 16.49 17.31 16.63
C ASP A 130 16.62 15.90 16.02
N ILE A 131 17.04 14.92 16.82
CA ILE A 131 17.14 13.52 16.42
C ILE A 131 15.81 12.81 16.72
N PHE A 132 15.35 12.01 15.78
CA PHE A 132 14.24 11.10 16.02
C PHE A 132 14.71 9.83 16.71
N GLU A 133 14.01 9.42 17.77
CA GLU A 133 14.08 8.07 18.33
C GLU A 133 12.90 7.24 17.80
N ILE A 134 13.22 6.10 17.22
CA ILE A 134 12.24 5.20 16.61
C ILE A 134 12.31 3.86 17.31
N SER A 135 11.20 3.43 17.95
CA SER A 135 11.07 2.10 18.51
C SER A 135 10.29 1.19 17.56
N THR A 136 10.77 -0.04 17.41
CA THR A 136 10.15 -1.06 16.56
C THR A 136 9.80 -2.30 17.37
N SER A 137 9.21 -3.31 16.69
CA SER A 137 8.95 -4.62 17.29
C SER A 137 10.22 -5.45 17.56
N LYS A 138 11.38 -5.04 17.01
CA LYS A 138 12.64 -5.80 17.14
C LYS A 138 13.74 -5.03 17.87
N THR A 139 13.85 -3.72 17.62
CA THR A 139 14.95 -2.90 18.16
C THR A 139 14.58 -1.42 18.17
N SER A 140 15.55 -0.56 18.44
CA SER A 140 15.40 0.89 18.35
C SER A 140 16.42 1.48 17.38
N TYR A 141 16.03 2.57 16.73
CA TYR A 141 16.84 3.33 15.79
C TYR A 141 16.85 4.80 16.18
N THR A 142 17.83 5.51 15.64
CA THR A 142 17.81 6.99 15.61
C THR A 142 17.97 7.46 14.17
N ALA A 143 17.35 8.60 13.84
CA ALA A 143 17.47 9.17 12.51
C ALA A 143 17.37 10.70 12.57
N ASN A 144 18.04 11.39 11.63
CA ASN A 144 17.90 12.82 11.46
C ASN A 144 16.55 13.17 10.82
N ASN A 145 16.05 12.31 9.93
CA ASN A 145 14.81 12.48 9.19
C ASN A 145 14.00 11.19 9.17
N VAL A 146 12.68 11.31 9.15
CA VAL A 146 11.76 10.16 9.02
C VAL A 146 10.80 10.39 7.86
N ILE A 147 10.63 9.39 7.01
CA ILE A 147 9.68 9.39 5.89
C ILE A 147 8.61 8.33 6.16
N VAL A 148 7.33 8.76 6.24
CA VAL A 148 6.19 7.85 6.38
C VAL A 148 5.60 7.56 5.01
N SER A 149 5.71 6.31 4.54
CA SER A 149 5.22 5.82 3.23
C SER A 149 4.33 4.59 3.35
N THR A 150 3.54 4.53 4.41
CA THR A 150 2.76 3.35 4.83
C THR A 150 1.54 3.05 3.96
N GLY A 151 1.12 4.00 3.11
CA GLY A 151 -0.07 3.81 2.28
C GLY A 151 -1.38 3.92 3.06
N PHE A 152 -2.44 3.25 2.54
CA PHE A 152 -3.78 3.25 3.15
C PHE A 152 -4.43 1.87 3.23
N TYR A 153 -3.79 0.82 2.75
CA TYR A 153 -4.42 -0.50 2.58
C TYR A 153 -4.56 -1.29 3.89
N ASP A 154 -3.95 -0.85 4.97
CA ASP A 154 -3.84 -1.61 6.21
C ASP A 154 -5.07 -1.51 7.12
N VAL A 155 -5.87 -0.46 6.98
CA VAL A 155 -7.04 -0.21 7.85
C VAL A 155 -8.30 -0.18 6.99
N PRO A 156 -9.19 -1.18 7.09
CA PRO A 156 -10.45 -1.18 6.37
C PRO A 156 -11.43 -0.18 6.97
N LEU A 157 -12.31 0.36 6.13
CA LEU A 157 -13.47 1.10 6.59
C LEU A 157 -14.54 0.11 7.03
N LEU A 158 -14.78 0.02 8.33
CA LEU A 158 -15.78 -0.89 8.91
C LEU A 158 -17.20 -0.40 8.64
N MET A 159 -18.12 -1.33 8.49
CA MET A 159 -19.56 -1.06 8.40
C MET A 159 -20.16 -0.76 9.78
N ASN A 160 -19.53 -1.25 10.85
CA ASN A 160 -19.98 -1.13 12.24
C ASN A 160 -21.38 -1.73 12.47
N ILE A 161 -21.61 -2.92 11.94
CA ILE A 161 -22.87 -3.65 12.04
C ILE A 161 -22.70 -4.95 12.84
N PRO A 162 -23.76 -5.48 13.47
CA PRO A 162 -23.73 -6.78 14.15
C PRO A 162 -23.23 -7.90 13.21
N GLY A 163 -22.29 -8.70 13.70
CA GLY A 163 -21.73 -9.85 13.00
C GLY A 163 -20.65 -9.52 11.96
N GLU A 164 -20.18 -8.27 11.87
CA GLU A 164 -19.07 -7.90 10.99
C GLU A 164 -17.74 -8.59 11.36
N ASP A 165 -17.59 -9.01 12.61
CA ASP A 165 -16.44 -9.74 13.17
C ASP A 165 -16.50 -11.27 12.97
N LEU A 166 -17.56 -11.79 12.36
CA LEU A 166 -17.67 -13.22 12.09
C LEU A 166 -16.58 -13.70 11.12
N PRO A 167 -16.04 -14.93 11.28
CA PRO A 167 -14.96 -15.47 10.44
C PRO A 167 -15.28 -15.56 8.94
N LYS A 168 -16.57 -15.53 8.58
CA LYS A 168 -17.04 -15.54 7.19
C LYS A 168 -16.98 -14.15 6.52
N VAL A 169 -16.66 -13.09 7.27
CA VAL A 169 -16.54 -11.73 6.76
C VAL A 169 -15.08 -11.42 6.46
N THR A 170 -14.83 -10.85 5.30
CA THR A 170 -13.50 -10.36 4.94
C THR A 170 -13.55 -8.97 4.34
N HIS A 171 -12.62 -8.12 4.77
CA HIS A 171 -12.31 -6.84 4.13
C HIS A 171 -11.15 -6.96 3.14
N TYR A 172 -10.46 -8.11 3.11
CA TYR A 172 -9.29 -8.37 2.27
C TYR A 172 -9.55 -9.57 1.36
N TYR A 173 -10.32 -9.34 0.31
CA TYR A 173 -10.52 -10.33 -0.73
C TYR A 173 -9.19 -10.67 -1.42
N LYS A 174 -8.90 -11.98 -1.59
CA LYS A 174 -7.65 -12.45 -2.20
C LYS A 174 -7.87 -13.37 -3.40
N ASP A 175 -8.54 -14.51 -3.19
CA ASP A 175 -8.67 -15.57 -4.17
C ASP A 175 -10.13 -16.00 -4.32
N PRO A 176 -10.69 -15.99 -5.53
CA PRO A 176 -12.07 -16.36 -5.76
C PRO A 176 -12.38 -17.84 -5.51
N HIS A 177 -11.38 -18.72 -5.52
CA HIS A 177 -11.60 -20.15 -5.40
C HIS A 177 -12.20 -20.54 -4.04
N LEU A 178 -11.88 -19.80 -2.99
CA LEU A 178 -12.45 -19.99 -1.66
C LEU A 178 -13.99 -19.93 -1.65
N TYR A 179 -14.57 -19.18 -2.57
CA TYR A 179 -16.01 -18.89 -2.65
C TYR A 179 -16.75 -19.75 -3.67
N ALA A 180 -16.08 -20.73 -4.27
CA ALA A 180 -16.71 -21.60 -5.29
C ALA A 180 -17.97 -22.28 -4.75
N PHE A 181 -19.09 -22.13 -5.50
CA PHE A 181 -20.41 -22.70 -5.20
C PHE A 181 -21.07 -22.21 -3.90
N GLN A 182 -20.60 -21.11 -3.32
CA GLN A 182 -21.12 -20.51 -2.08
C GLN A 182 -22.08 -19.36 -2.37
N ASN A 183 -22.92 -19.02 -1.36
CA ASN A 183 -23.74 -17.80 -1.36
C ASN A 183 -22.90 -16.64 -0.84
N VAL A 184 -22.50 -15.74 -1.73
CA VAL A 184 -21.58 -14.66 -1.44
C VAL A 184 -22.28 -13.31 -1.52
N VAL A 185 -22.18 -12.54 -0.44
CA VAL A 185 -22.55 -11.12 -0.47
C VAL A 185 -21.29 -10.27 -0.65
N VAL A 186 -21.31 -9.41 -1.66
CA VAL A 186 -20.25 -8.42 -1.91
C VAL A 186 -20.80 -7.03 -1.60
N VAL A 187 -20.23 -6.36 -0.59
CA VAL A 187 -20.60 -4.99 -0.23
C VAL A 187 -19.68 -4.00 -0.92
N GLY A 188 -20.26 -3.06 -1.66
CA GLY A 188 -19.51 -2.05 -2.42
C GLY A 188 -19.56 -2.26 -3.93
N ALA A 189 -19.46 -1.17 -4.68
CA ALA A 189 -19.66 -1.15 -6.13
C ALA A 189 -18.58 -0.35 -6.89
N ASN A 190 -17.42 -0.10 -6.26
CA ASN A 190 -16.22 0.41 -6.93
C ASN A 190 -15.35 -0.75 -7.44
N ASN A 191 -14.16 -0.47 -7.94
CA ASN A 191 -13.29 -1.46 -8.59
C ASN A 191 -13.16 -2.78 -7.81
N SER A 192 -12.83 -2.72 -6.52
CA SER A 192 -12.61 -3.93 -5.71
C SER A 192 -13.88 -4.76 -5.53
N GLY A 193 -15.04 -4.11 -5.32
CA GLY A 193 -16.32 -4.81 -5.20
C GLY A 193 -16.74 -5.46 -6.52
N VAL A 194 -16.57 -4.75 -7.64
CA VAL A 194 -16.90 -5.28 -8.96
C VAL A 194 -15.97 -6.42 -9.37
N ASP A 195 -14.66 -6.27 -9.15
CA ASP A 195 -13.69 -7.33 -9.42
C ASP A 195 -14.00 -8.58 -8.58
N ALA A 196 -14.26 -8.43 -7.26
CA ALA A 196 -14.63 -9.54 -6.39
C ALA A 196 -15.93 -10.24 -6.82
N ALA A 197 -16.95 -9.47 -7.19
CA ALA A 197 -18.22 -10.04 -7.67
C ALA A 197 -18.06 -10.84 -8.94
N LEU A 198 -17.36 -10.32 -9.94
CA LEU A 198 -17.13 -11.01 -11.22
C LEU A 198 -16.23 -12.24 -11.05
N GLU A 199 -15.17 -12.13 -10.27
CA GLU A 199 -14.24 -13.24 -10.08
C GLU A 199 -14.89 -14.41 -9.32
N THR A 200 -15.67 -14.14 -8.27
CA THR A 200 -16.38 -15.16 -7.51
C THR A 200 -17.52 -15.77 -8.33
N TYR A 201 -18.29 -14.96 -9.08
CA TYR A 201 -19.28 -15.44 -10.03
C TYR A 201 -18.68 -16.43 -11.04
N ARG A 202 -17.53 -16.10 -11.63
CA ARG A 202 -16.82 -16.99 -12.59
C ARG A 202 -16.35 -18.30 -11.96
N LYS A 203 -16.32 -18.42 -10.64
CA LYS A 203 -16.06 -19.66 -9.89
C LYS A 203 -17.33 -20.40 -9.48
N GLY A 204 -18.49 -19.94 -9.94
CA GLY A 204 -19.77 -20.59 -9.68
C GLY A 204 -20.42 -20.17 -8.35
N ALA A 205 -19.96 -19.10 -7.72
CA ALA A 205 -20.64 -18.54 -6.55
C ALA A 205 -21.98 -17.92 -6.94
N ASN A 206 -22.98 -18.03 -6.04
CA ASN A 206 -24.23 -17.28 -6.11
C ASN A 206 -24.01 -15.89 -5.49
N VAL A 207 -23.77 -14.88 -6.33
CA VAL A 207 -23.33 -13.57 -5.90
C VAL A 207 -24.47 -12.58 -5.77
N THR A 208 -24.56 -11.91 -4.62
CA THR A 208 -25.43 -10.75 -4.40
C THR A 208 -24.57 -9.53 -4.04
N MET A 209 -24.59 -8.49 -4.85
CA MET A 209 -23.98 -7.19 -4.54
C MET A 209 -24.94 -6.33 -3.73
N VAL A 210 -24.43 -5.69 -2.65
CA VAL A 210 -25.18 -4.70 -1.84
C VAL A 210 -24.52 -3.35 -2.07
N VAL A 211 -25.27 -2.42 -2.63
CA VAL A 211 -24.79 -1.15 -3.16
C VAL A 211 -25.60 0.01 -2.58
N ARG A 212 -24.94 0.90 -1.82
CA ARG A 212 -25.61 2.06 -1.18
C ARG A 212 -26.14 3.08 -2.19
N SER A 213 -25.48 3.23 -3.31
CA SER A 213 -25.90 4.14 -4.41
C SER A 213 -26.90 3.47 -5.35
N GLY A 214 -27.53 4.29 -6.19
CA GLY A 214 -28.45 3.81 -7.25
C GLY A 214 -27.77 3.19 -8.46
N ASP A 215 -26.43 3.18 -8.53
CA ASP A 215 -25.65 2.61 -9.64
C ASP A 215 -24.26 2.20 -9.15
N LEU A 216 -23.53 1.51 -10.03
CA LEU A 216 -22.12 1.18 -9.86
C LEU A 216 -21.26 2.43 -9.74
N GLY A 217 -20.17 2.35 -8.99
CA GLY A 217 -19.25 3.48 -8.78
C GLY A 217 -18.71 4.07 -10.08
N PRO A 218 -18.54 5.40 -10.17
CA PRO A 218 -18.11 6.07 -11.41
C PRO A 218 -16.69 5.68 -11.84
N HIS A 219 -15.86 5.23 -10.90
CA HIS A 219 -14.45 4.90 -11.13
C HIS A 219 -14.22 3.41 -11.46
N VAL A 220 -15.28 2.63 -11.69
CA VAL A 220 -15.14 1.24 -12.16
C VAL A 220 -14.41 1.23 -13.50
N LYS A 221 -13.38 0.38 -13.60
CA LYS A 221 -12.55 0.22 -14.80
C LYS A 221 -13.42 0.09 -16.05
N TYR A 222 -13.18 0.92 -17.05
CA TYR A 222 -14.02 1.01 -18.25
C TYR A 222 -14.12 -0.31 -19.03
N TRP A 223 -13.11 -1.19 -18.92
CA TRP A 223 -13.12 -2.50 -19.56
C TRP A 223 -13.79 -3.60 -18.74
N VAL A 224 -14.06 -3.36 -17.44
CA VAL A 224 -14.74 -4.31 -16.53
C VAL A 224 -16.21 -3.93 -16.38
N ARG A 225 -16.56 -2.65 -16.43
CA ARG A 225 -17.93 -2.14 -16.25
C ARG A 225 -18.95 -2.79 -17.17
N PRO A 226 -18.70 -2.99 -18.48
CA PRO A 226 -19.68 -3.64 -19.35
C PRO A 226 -19.98 -5.08 -18.96
N ASP A 227 -19.00 -5.83 -18.47
CA ASP A 227 -19.18 -7.23 -18.07
C ASP A 227 -20.09 -7.34 -16.83
N ILE A 228 -19.80 -6.59 -15.75
CA ILE A 228 -20.66 -6.62 -14.56
C ILE A 228 -22.09 -6.14 -14.88
N GLN A 229 -22.26 -5.13 -15.73
CA GLN A 229 -23.58 -4.65 -16.14
C GLN A 229 -24.37 -5.72 -16.91
N ASN A 230 -23.71 -6.48 -17.78
CA ASN A 230 -24.34 -7.60 -18.49
C ASN A 230 -24.72 -8.71 -17.51
N ARG A 231 -23.82 -9.11 -16.59
CA ARG A 231 -24.14 -10.15 -15.58
C ARG A 231 -25.31 -9.77 -14.69
N ILE A 232 -25.42 -8.49 -14.31
CA ILE A 232 -26.58 -7.99 -13.54
C ILE A 232 -27.85 -8.03 -14.40
N LYS A 233 -27.79 -7.56 -15.63
CA LYS A 233 -28.94 -7.55 -16.56
C LYS A 233 -29.47 -8.95 -16.86
N GLU A 234 -28.58 -9.93 -16.97
CA GLU A 234 -28.90 -11.35 -17.24
C GLU A 234 -29.34 -12.10 -15.98
N GLY A 235 -29.24 -11.46 -14.80
CA GLY A 235 -29.63 -12.06 -13.52
C GLY A 235 -28.60 -13.07 -12.96
N GLU A 236 -27.42 -13.14 -13.55
CA GLU A 236 -26.34 -14.03 -13.13
C GLU A 236 -25.61 -13.50 -11.88
N VAL A 237 -25.56 -12.18 -11.71
CA VAL A 237 -25.15 -11.50 -10.49
C VAL A 237 -26.34 -10.66 -10.03
N LYS A 238 -26.84 -10.89 -8.81
CA LYS A 238 -27.88 -10.06 -8.21
C LYS A 238 -27.26 -8.76 -7.70
N ALA A 239 -27.91 -7.62 -7.92
CA ALA A 239 -27.48 -6.34 -7.37
C ALA A 239 -28.66 -5.62 -6.71
N LEU A 240 -28.50 -5.34 -5.43
CA LEU A 240 -29.45 -4.55 -4.63
C LEU A 240 -28.88 -3.14 -4.52
N PHE A 241 -29.42 -2.23 -5.32
CA PHE A 241 -29.06 -0.81 -5.30
C PHE A 241 -29.89 -0.05 -4.25
N ASN A 242 -29.38 1.10 -3.77
CA ASN A 242 -29.94 1.85 -2.66
C ASN A 242 -30.20 0.95 -1.43
N ALA A 243 -29.25 0.04 -1.17
CA ALA A 243 -29.35 -0.99 -0.15
C ALA A 243 -28.13 -0.99 0.76
N GLU A 244 -28.35 -1.37 2.01
CA GLU A 244 -27.32 -1.46 3.04
C GLU A 244 -27.40 -2.80 3.76
N LEU A 245 -26.24 -3.44 3.96
CA LEU A 245 -26.12 -4.59 4.84
C LEU A 245 -26.23 -4.08 6.29
N ILE A 246 -27.14 -4.65 7.07
CA ILE A 246 -27.43 -4.16 8.43
C ILE A 246 -27.14 -5.17 9.53
N GLU A 247 -27.13 -6.47 9.23
CA GLU A 247 -26.78 -7.54 10.17
C GLU A 247 -26.26 -8.77 9.44
N ILE A 248 -25.27 -9.43 10.05
CA ILE A 248 -24.67 -10.67 9.54
C ILE A 248 -24.84 -11.75 10.60
N ARG A 249 -25.48 -12.88 10.25
CA ARG A 249 -25.64 -14.07 11.10
C ARG A 249 -24.91 -15.27 10.50
N ALA A 250 -24.85 -16.37 11.19
CA ALA A 250 -24.06 -17.54 10.77
C ALA A 250 -24.43 -18.06 9.36
N GLY A 251 -25.71 -18.15 9.00
CA GLY A 251 -26.16 -18.70 7.73
C GLY A 251 -26.92 -17.70 6.83
N GLU A 252 -27.09 -16.46 7.25
CA GLU A 252 -27.91 -15.48 6.54
C GLU A 252 -27.46 -14.04 6.84
N VAL A 253 -27.96 -13.10 6.07
CA VAL A 253 -27.75 -11.66 6.28
C VAL A 253 -29.03 -10.88 6.06
N ASP A 254 -29.17 -9.75 6.78
CA ASP A 254 -30.25 -8.80 6.60
C ASP A 254 -29.77 -7.59 5.83
N ILE A 255 -30.51 -7.24 4.80
CA ILE A 255 -30.24 -6.13 3.89
C ILE A 255 -31.41 -5.17 3.91
N LYS A 256 -31.16 -3.93 4.29
CA LYS A 256 -32.14 -2.85 4.20
C LYS A 256 -32.21 -2.35 2.77
N THR A 257 -33.38 -2.36 2.17
CA THR A 257 -33.70 -1.82 0.84
C THR A 257 -34.72 -0.70 0.92
N LEU A 258 -35.09 -0.09 -0.21
CA LEU A 258 -36.17 0.93 -0.27
C LEU A 258 -37.53 0.33 0.07
N GLU A 259 -37.72 -0.98 -0.14
CA GLU A 259 -39.01 -1.69 0.09
C GLU A 259 -39.09 -2.33 1.48
N GLY A 260 -38.00 -2.31 2.25
CA GLY A 260 -37.94 -2.93 3.58
C GLY A 260 -36.69 -3.77 3.78
N ILE A 261 -36.71 -4.62 4.80
CA ILE A 261 -35.62 -5.53 5.12
C ILE A 261 -35.83 -6.86 4.39
N VAL A 262 -34.76 -7.31 3.72
CA VAL A 262 -34.71 -8.60 3.02
C VAL A 262 -33.66 -9.47 3.68
N THR A 263 -34.06 -10.68 4.10
CA THR A 263 -33.13 -11.71 4.61
C THR A 263 -32.77 -12.69 3.50
N ILE A 264 -31.48 -12.94 3.28
CA ILE A 264 -31.00 -13.90 2.28
C ILE A 264 -29.99 -14.90 2.89
N PRO A 265 -29.95 -16.16 2.40
CA PRO A 265 -28.88 -17.10 2.75
C PRO A 265 -27.51 -16.55 2.40
N ASN A 266 -26.53 -16.80 3.27
CA ASN A 266 -25.18 -16.29 3.09
C ASN A 266 -24.13 -17.18 3.76
N ASP A 267 -23.12 -17.56 2.99
CA ASP A 267 -21.96 -18.31 3.46
C ASP A 267 -20.76 -17.39 3.70
N PHE A 268 -20.56 -16.35 2.87
CA PHE A 268 -19.46 -15.39 2.97
C PHE A 268 -19.88 -13.95 2.67
N VAL A 269 -19.26 -13.01 3.38
CA VAL A 269 -19.39 -11.58 3.13
C VAL A 269 -18.02 -11.02 2.73
N ILE A 270 -17.93 -10.41 1.55
CA ILE A 270 -16.76 -9.69 1.06
C ILE A 270 -17.07 -8.19 1.13
N ALA A 271 -16.55 -7.54 2.18
CA ALA A 271 -16.82 -6.14 2.48
C ALA A 271 -15.78 -5.23 1.81
N MET A 272 -16.06 -4.82 0.56
CA MET A 272 -15.20 -3.90 -0.21
C MET A 272 -15.59 -2.44 0.02
N THR A 273 -15.61 -2.07 1.29
CA THR A 273 -16.06 -0.77 1.81
C THR A 273 -15.03 0.35 1.67
N GLY A 274 -13.80 -0.01 1.31
CA GLY A 274 -12.65 0.89 1.18
C GLY A 274 -11.66 0.76 2.33
N TYR A 275 -10.59 1.54 2.25
CA TYR A 275 -9.49 1.56 3.21
C TYR A 275 -9.09 2.99 3.54
N GLN A 276 -8.34 3.16 4.63
CA GLN A 276 -7.83 4.45 5.08
C GLN A 276 -6.41 4.30 5.65
N PRO A 277 -5.59 5.38 5.65
CA PRO A 277 -4.34 5.40 6.39
C PRO A 277 -4.56 5.10 7.88
N ASP A 278 -3.54 4.58 8.55
CA ASP A 278 -3.56 4.46 10.01
C ASP A 278 -3.41 5.84 10.66
N PHE A 279 -4.54 6.53 10.81
CA PHE A 279 -4.59 7.84 11.45
C PHE A 279 -4.16 7.83 12.92
N SER A 280 -4.31 6.69 13.60
CA SER A 280 -3.86 6.57 14.99
C SER A 280 -2.33 6.60 15.07
N MET A 281 -1.67 5.95 14.14
CA MET A 281 -0.22 5.98 13.99
C MET A 281 0.27 7.39 13.62
N LEU A 282 -0.35 8.05 12.65
CA LEU A 282 0.03 9.42 12.26
C LEU A 282 -0.08 10.41 13.43
N ARG A 283 -1.16 10.33 14.22
CA ARG A 283 -1.30 11.15 15.44
C ARG A 283 -0.23 10.84 16.49
N LYS A 284 0.11 9.57 16.70
CA LYS A 284 1.20 9.17 17.62
C LYS A 284 2.56 9.74 17.21
N PHE A 285 2.77 9.98 15.93
CA PHE A 285 3.99 10.59 15.41
C PHE A 285 3.94 12.13 15.45
N GLY A 286 2.87 12.72 15.98
CA GLY A 286 2.71 14.16 16.13
C GLY A 286 2.20 14.86 14.87
N ILE A 287 1.77 14.11 13.85
CA ILE A 287 1.24 14.67 12.59
C ILE A 287 -0.16 15.22 12.84
N GLU A 288 -0.38 16.49 12.50
CA GLU A 288 -1.68 17.12 12.59
C GLU A 288 -2.67 16.55 11.59
N LEU A 289 -3.85 16.16 12.11
CA LEU A 289 -4.97 15.64 11.34
C LEU A 289 -6.21 16.49 11.62
N PRO A 290 -6.57 17.42 10.73
CA PRO A 290 -7.80 18.19 10.84
C PRO A 290 -9.03 17.30 10.70
N LYS A 291 -10.23 17.87 10.86
CA LYS A 291 -11.52 17.13 10.75
C LYS A 291 -11.69 16.44 9.39
N SER A 292 -11.05 16.92 8.34
CA SER A 292 -11.02 16.30 7.01
C SER A 292 -10.25 14.97 6.95
N LEU A 293 -9.47 14.66 8.00
CA LEU A 293 -8.55 13.52 8.04
C LEU A 293 -7.53 13.52 6.88
N CYS A 294 -7.25 14.69 6.29
CA CYS A 294 -6.12 14.88 5.39
C CYS A 294 -4.93 15.36 6.22
N PRO A 295 -3.81 14.65 6.27
CA PRO A 295 -2.65 15.06 7.06
C PRO A 295 -2.13 16.43 6.63
N VAL A 296 -1.65 17.22 7.61
CA VAL A 296 -1.01 18.51 7.33
C VAL A 296 0.42 18.29 6.87
N TYR A 297 0.76 18.78 5.69
CA TYR A 297 2.10 18.77 5.15
C TYR A 297 2.27 19.88 4.11
N ASN A 298 3.49 20.27 3.84
CA ASN A 298 3.83 21.19 2.77
C ASN A 298 3.88 20.44 1.42
N GLU A 299 3.08 20.84 0.44
CA GLU A 299 2.99 20.16 -0.86
C GLU A 299 4.26 20.29 -1.72
N GLU A 300 5.16 21.25 -1.43
CA GLU A 300 6.41 21.44 -2.17
C GLU A 300 7.58 20.63 -1.57
N THR A 301 7.59 20.42 -0.25
CA THR A 301 8.66 19.72 0.47
C THR A 301 8.25 18.36 0.98
N MET A 302 6.95 18.06 1.04
CA MET A 302 6.35 16.88 1.66
C MET A 302 6.56 16.80 3.18
N GLU A 303 7.09 17.84 3.82
CA GLU A 303 7.34 17.93 5.25
C GLU A 303 6.04 18.20 6.02
N THR A 304 5.88 17.55 7.15
CA THR A 304 4.69 17.71 8.01
C THR A 304 4.84 18.95 8.91
N ASN A 305 3.88 19.13 9.83
CA ASN A 305 4.02 20.10 10.93
C ASN A 305 5.16 19.76 11.92
N VAL A 306 5.75 18.57 11.84
CA VAL A 306 6.92 18.15 12.62
C VAL A 306 8.13 18.21 11.69
N GLU A 307 9.05 19.15 11.97
CA GLU A 307 10.27 19.34 11.19
C GLU A 307 11.09 18.05 11.11
N GLY A 308 11.59 17.70 9.91
CA GLY A 308 12.31 16.46 9.62
C GLY A 308 11.41 15.22 9.48
N LEU A 309 10.08 15.35 9.64
CA LEU A 309 9.12 14.29 9.44
C LEU A 309 8.32 14.50 8.15
N TYR A 310 8.42 13.59 7.21
CA TYR A 310 7.85 13.69 5.86
C TYR A 310 6.77 12.65 5.61
N LEU A 311 5.84 12.97 4.71
CA LEU A 311 4.89 12.03 4.15
C LEU A 311 5.21 11.74 2.68
N ALA A 312 5.10 10.48 2.27
CA ALA A 312 5.32 10.09 0.89
C ALA A 312 4.27 9.09 0.40
N GLY A 313 3.73 9.31 -0.78
CA GLY A 313 2.77 8.41 -1.38
C GLY A 313 1.33 8.68 -1.00
N VAL A 314 0.53 7.64 -1.12
CA VAL A 314 -0.94 7.76 -0.99
C VAL A 314 -1.42 8.08 0.43
N VAL A 315 -0.58 7.94 1.45
CA VAL A 315 -0.87 8.36 2.83
C VAL A 315 -1.17 9.87 2.93
N CYS A 316 -0.57 10.67 2.05
CA CYS A 316 -0.79 12.12 1.96
C CYS A 316 -2.24 12.50 1.62
N GLY A 317 -2.98 11.63 0.93
CA GLY A 317 -4.36 11.89 0.51
C GLY A 317 -5.40 11.74 1.62
N GLY A 318 -5.02 11.17 2.79
CA GLY A 318 -5.96 10.90 3.85
C GLY A 318 -7.10 9.99 3.38
N LEU A 319 -8.36 10.42 3.55
CA LEU A 319 -9.53 9.69 3.07
C LEU A 319 -9.75 9.77 1.56
N ASP A 320 -9.13 10.72 0.85
CA ASP A 320 -9.20 10.80 -0.61
C ASP A 320 -8.22 9.81 -1.26
N THR A 321 -8.59 8.55 -1.27
CA THR A 321 -7.78 7.45 -1.82
C THR A 321 -7.77 7.42 -3.36
N HIS A 322 -8.44 8.37 -4.03
CA HIS A 322 -8.48 8.48 -5.50
C HIS A 322 -7.57 9.57 -6.06
N LYS A 323 -6.94 10.39 -5.20
CA LYS A 323 -6.07 11.50 -5.60
C LYS A 323 -4.65 11.03 -5.95
N LEU A 324 -4.08 10.14 -5.14
CA LEU A 324 -2.69 9.73 -5.22
C LEU A 324 -2.55 8.24 -5.53
N PHE A 325 -1.60 7.94 -6.41
CA PHE A 325 -1.26 6.59 -6.87
C PHE A 325 0.28 6.47 -6.95
N ILE A 326 0.81 5.31 -7.28
CA ILE A 326 2.26 5.12 -7.48
C ILE A 326 2.78 6.11 -8.53
N GLU A 327 2.07 6.24 -9.65
CA GLU A 327 2.47 7.02 -10.83
C GLU A 327 2.66 8.51 -10.59
N ASN A 328 1.87 9.11 -9.71
CA ASN A 328 1.94 10.55 -9.40
C ASN A 328 2.57 10.86 -8.04
N SER A 329 2.85 9.84 -7.22
CA SER A 329 3.49 10.00 -5.92
C SER A 329 4.99 9.66 -5.91
N ARG A 330 5.50 8.98 -6.93
CA ARG A 330 6.94 8.62 -6.99
C ARG A 330 7.86 9.83 -7.00
N VAL A 331 7.37 10.98 -7.44
CA VAL A 331 8.09 12.26 -7.43
C VAL A 331 8.31 12.82 -6.02
N HIS A 332 7.51 12.41 -5.02
CA HIS A 332 7.67 12.82 -3.63
C HIS A 332 9.07 12.46 -3.12
N ALA A 333 9.67 11.37 -3.60
CA ALA A 333 11.02 10.95 -3.23
C ALA A 333 12.08 12.02 -3.54
N GLU A 334 12.05 12.57 -4.76
CA GLU A 334 12.98 13.62 -5.18
C GLU A 334 12.73 14.92 -4.41
N MET A 335 11.45 15.27 -4.17
CA MET A 335 11.07 16.48 -3.42
C MET A 335 11.60 16.43 -1.98
N ILE A 336 11.40 15.30 -1.30
CA ILE A 336 11.84 15.10 0.08
C ILE A 336 13.37 15.16 0.19
N VAL A 337 14.07 14.37 -0.64
CA VAL A 337 15.54 14.31 -0.56
C VAL A 337 16.17 15.67 -0.90
N LYS A 338 15.61 16.41 -1.86
CA LYS A 338 16.03 17.78 -2.15
C LYS A 338 15.83 18.70 -0.94
N ASN A 339 14.75 18.58 -0.19
CA ASN A 339 14.52 19.39 1.01
C ASN A 339 15.50 19.01 2.13
N ILE A 340 15.79 17.73 2.33
CA ILE A 340 16.74 17.25 3.34
C ILE A 340 18.18 17.78 3.09
N LEU A 341 18.54 18.04 1.84
CA LEU A 341 19.87 18.51 1.46
C LEU A 341 20.04 20.03 1.53
N ASN A 342 18.96 20.80 1.66
CA ASN A 342 19.00 22.27 1.75
C ASN A 342 19.10 22.74 3.20
#